data_8ac735696cc624ed7912acda7e08d618
#
_entry.id   8ac735696cc624ed7912acda7e08d618
#
_cell.length_a   1.000
_cell.length_b   1.000
_cell.length_c   1.000
_cell.angle_alpha   90.00
_cell.angle_beta   90.00
_cell.angle_gamma   90.00
#
_symmetry.space_group_name_H-M   'P 1'
#
loop_
_entity.id
_entity.type
_entity.pdbx_description
1 polymer ?
#
loop_
_entity_poly.entity_id
_entity_poly.type
_entity_poly.pdbx_seq_one_letter_code
_entity_poly.pdbx_strand_id
1 'polypeptide(L)'
;MKRLLSTRRDRSWSAGLIAAAALVLIAPATSAQQSFKSADDAAAALAAAAKSGATKDILKVLGPEAAEIVDSGDSVEDADTRQRFVDAYEAKHSISMQAGKRAILMLGKDDFPFPIPLFQAKTGWEFDTAAGRVEILYRRIGRNELEAIQTALAYVDAQNDYADKDRGAGPGVYAQHIVSSPGKKDGLYWPSDGDQSPLGELAAQASAEGYKVGSGEPQPYHGYYYRILTRQGPNAPGGEMDYVINGKMIGGFALVAYPAEYGSSGVMTFVVNHAGTVYQKDLGERTEAIAKRMTRFDPDQTWKKVEVASP
;
A
#
# COMPACT_ATOMS: atom_id res chain seq x y z
N MET A 1 -62.80 -55.69 51.43
CA MET A 1 -63.58 -56.36 50.38
C MET A 1 -63.23 -55.73 49.03
N LYS A 2 -62.86 -56.56 48.02
CA LYS A 2 -62.63 -56.27 46.55
C LYS A 2 -61.27 -55.63 46.16
N ARG A 3 -60.33 -56.53 45.80
CA ARG A 3 -59.83 -56.99 44.46
C ARG A 3 -59.26 -55.79 43.62
N LEU A 4 -57.96 -55.68 43.53
CA LEU A 4 -56.96 -56.20 42.55
C LEU A 4 -57.41 -56.21 41.08
N LEU A 5 -56.81 -55.46 40.26
CA LEU A 5 -56.43 -55.85 38.91
C LEU A 5 -55.14 -55.17 38.48
N SER A 6 -54.13 -55.98 38.22
CA SER A 6 -52.83 -55.57 37.66
C SER A 6 -52.97 -55.34 36.15
N THR A 7 -52.30 -54.34 35.59
CA THR A 7 -52.00 -54.33 34.20
C THR A 7 -50.50 -54.14 34.01
N ARG A 8 -49.86 -55.19 33.50
CA ARG A 8 -48.49 -55.17 32.98
C ARG A 8 -48.46 -54.21 31.84
N ARG A 9 -47.45 -53.34 31.84
CA ARG A 9 -47.07 -52.51 30.70
C ARG A 9 -45.72 -52.96 30.19
N ASP A 10 -45.75 -53.59 29.03
CA ASP A 10 -44.56 -53.97 28.26
C ASP A 10 -43.74 -52.75 27.88
N ARG A 11 -42.49 -52.76 28.28
CA ARG A 11 -41.49 -51.75 27.83
C ARG A 11 -40.80 -52.32 26.60
N SER A 12 -41.22 -51.84 25.43
CA SER A 12 -40.45 -51.97 24.16
C SER A 12 -39.23 -51.04 24.22
N TRP A 13 -38.04 -51.60 24.21
CA TRP A 13 -36.80 -50.88 24.04
C TRP A 13 -36.60 -50.63 22.55
N SER A 14 -36.83 -49.38 22.13
CA SER A 14 -36.38 -48.90 20.82
C SER A 14 -34.90 -48.54 20.92
N ALA A 15 -34.04 -49.30 20.26
CA ALA A 15 -32.63 -49.02 20.07
C ALA A 15 -32.51 -47.80 19.13
N GLY A 16 -32.18 -46.61 19.70
CA GLY A 16 -31.81 -45.46 18.95
C GLY A 16 -30.40 -45.57 18.42
N LEU A 17 -30.23 -45.69 17.11
CA LEU A 17 -28.96 -45.55 16.40
C LEU A 17 -28.50 -44.09 16.52
N ILE A 18 -27.47 -43.84 17.33
CA ILE A 18 -26.74 -42.55 17.33
C ILE A 18 -25.77 -42.60 16.16
N ALA A 19 -26.12 -41.96 15.05
CA ALA A 19 -25.19 -41.70 13.98
C ALA A 19 -24.24 -40.57 14.41
N ALA A 20 -23.01 -40.94 14.80
CA ALA A 20 -21.93 -39.96 15.03
C ALA A 20 -21.50 -39.40 13.67
N ALA A 21 -21.96 -38.21 13.33
CA ALA A 21 -21.43 -37.43 12.22
C ALA A 21 -20.02 -36.94 12.58
N ALA A 22 -19.00 -37.59 12.04
CA ALA A 22 -17.63 -37.14 12.11
C ALA A 22 -17.51 -35.83 11.28
N LEU A 23 -17.47 -34.68 11.94
CA LEU A 23 -17.15 -33.42 11.35
C LEU A 23 -15.65 -33.43 10.97
N VAL A 24 -15.34 -33.74 9.71
CA VAL A 24 -13.99 -33.60 9.18
C VAL A 24 -13.73 -32.09 9.07
N LEU A 25 -13.04 -31.54 10.04
CA LEU A 25 -12.45 -30.19 9.96
C LEU A 25 -11.37 -30.26 8.86
N ILE A 26 -11.74 -29.86 7.66
CA ILE A 26 -10.78 -29.55 6.59
C ILE A 26 -10.09 -28.25 7.03
N ALA A 27 -8.96 -28.37 7.73
CA ALA A 27 -8.07 -27.23 7.91
C ALA A 27 -7.65 -26.77 6.50
N PRO A 28 -7.68 -25.45 6.20
CA PRO A 28 -7.15 -24.96 4.94
C PRO A 28 -5.68 -25.40 4.89
N ALA A 29 -5.32 -26.12 3.84
CA ALA A 29 -3.92 -26.48 3.58
C ALA A 29 -3.18 -25.14 3.35
N THR A 30 -2.50 -24.66 4.37
CA THR A 30 -1.46 -23.63 4.20
C THR A 30 -0.47 -24.22 3.21
N SER A 31 -0.39 -23.64 2.01
CA SER A 31 0.54 -24.09 0.99
C SER A 31 1.94 -23.99 1.59
N ALA A 32 2.55 -25.13 1.88
CA ALA A 32 3.91 -25.17 2.38
C ALA A 32 4.85 -24.53 1.34
N GLN A 33 5.82 -23.78 1.80
CA GLN A 33 6.86 -23.22 0.95
C GLN A 33 7.56 -24.34 0.15
N GLN A 34 7.87 -24.05 -1.11
CA GLN A 34 8.54 -25.00 -1.98
C GLN A 34 10.01 -25.16 -1.61
N SER A 35 10.48 -26.42 -1.55
CA SER A 35 11.87 -26.77 -1.35
C SER A 35 12.53 -27.21 -2.67
N PHE A 36 13.82 -26.90 -2.87
CA PHE A 36 14.54 -27.07 -4.11
C PHE A 36 15.81 -27.91 -3.93
N LYS A 37 16.28 -28.55 -4.99
CA LYS A 37 17.49 -29.39 -4.94
C LYS A 37 18.76 -28.59 -4.72
N SER A 38 18.83 -27.37 -5.27
CA SER A 38 19.95 -26.45 -5.15
C SER A 38 19.47 -25.01 -4.89
N ALA A 39 20.38 -24.13 -4.45
CA ALA A 39 20.12 -22.70 -4.34
C ALA A 39 19.87 -22.07 -5.72
N ASP A 40 20.54 -22.56 -6.76
CA ASP A 40 20.34 -22.13 -8.14
C ASP A 40 18.94 -22.47 -8.65
N ASP A 41 18.42 -23.69 -8.35
CA ASP A 41 17.06 -24.09 -8.71
C ASP A 41 16.02 -23.19 -8.00
N ALA A 42 16.26 -22.83 -6.74
CA ALA A 42 15.39 -21.93 -5.99
C ALA A 42 15.38 -20.53 -6.60
N ALA A 43 16.55 -19.99 -6.95
CA ALA A 43 16.69 -18.68 -7.60
C ALA A 43 16.01 -18.66 -8.97
N ALA A 44 16.19 -19.69 -9.79
CA ALA A 44 15.53 -19.83 -11.09
C ALA A 44 14.01 -19.92 -10.96
N ALA A 45 13.50 -20.65 -9.95
CA ALA A 45 12.08 -20.74 -9.67
C ALA A 45 11.48 -19.39 -9.27
N LEU A 46 12.20 -18.59 -8.43
CA LEU A 46 11.78 -17.26 -8.07
C LEU A 46 11.71 -16.33 -9.29
N ALA A 47 12.75 -16.39 -10.15
CA ALA A 47 12.77 -15.58 -11.38
C ALA A 47 11.61 -15.94 -12.32
N ALA A 48 11.33 -17.24 -12.49
CA ALA A 48 10.20 -17.70 -13.29
C ALA A 48 8.85 -17.26 -12.71
N ALA A 49 8.69 -17.34 -11.38
CA ALA A 49 7.49 -16.90 -10.68
C ALA A 49 7.29 -15.38 -10.79
N ALA A 50 8.35 -14.58 -10.63
CA ALA A 50 8.29 -13.13 -10.81
C ALA A 50 7.92 -12.76 -12.27
N LYS A 51 8.49 -13.45 -13.26
CA LYS A 51 8.20 -13.25 -14.70
C LYS A 51 6.75 -13.60 -15.05
N SER A 52 6.14 -14.60 -14.40
CA SER A 52 4.73 -14.93 -14.61
C SER A 52 3.78 -13.81 -14.15
N GLY A 53 4.21 -12.96 -13.24
CA GLY A 53 3.40 -11.90 -12.63
C GLY A 53 2.33 -12.40 -11.66
N ALA A 54 2.21 -13.72 -11.47
CA ALA A 54 1.19 -14.30 -10.60
C ALA A 54 1.67 -14.34 -9.14
N THR A 55 1.07 -13.55 -8.28
CA THR A 55 1.36 -13.50 -6.83
C THR A 55 1.41 -14.90 -6.20
N LYS A 56 0.46 -15.77 -6.55
CA LYS A 56 0.41 -17.15 -6.04
C LYS A 56 1.67 -17.97 -6.34
N ASP A 57 2.33 -17.73 -7.48
CA ASP A 57 3.51 -18.49 -7.86
C ASP A 57 4.74 -18.00 -7.09
N ILE A 58 4.82 -16.70 -6.83
CA ILE A 58 5.85 -16.11 -5.97
C ILE A 58 5.68 -16.61 -4.52
N LEU A 59 4.45 -16.66 -4.01
CA LEU A 59 4.15 -17.14 -2.66
C LEU A 59 4.47 -18.65 -2.48
N LYS A 60 4.37 -19.46 -3.52
CA LYS A 60 4.84 -20.86 -3.47
C LYS A 60 6.34 -20.95 -3.21
N VAL A 61 7.12 -20.07 -3.84
CA VAL A 61 8.58 -20.07 -3.75
C VAL A 61 9.05 -19.44 -2.46
N LEU A 62 8.52 -18.26 -2.11
CA LEU A 62 8.93 -17.50 -0.92
C LEU A 62 8.20 -17.91 0.38
N GLY A 63 7.09 -18.65 0.26
CA GLY A 63 6.21 -18.95 1.38
C GLY A 63 5.14 -17.89 1.62
N PRO A 64 4.10 -18.21 2.43
CA PRO A 64 2.98 -17.32 2.68
C PRO A 64 3.36 -16.04 3.43
N GLU A 65 4.47 -16.05 4.15
CA GLU A 65 5.02 -14.88 4.86
C GLU A 65 5.47 -13.76 3.93
N ALA A 66 5.62 -14.06 2.62
CA ALA A 66 5.95 -13.07 1.60
C ALA A 66 4.75 -12.21 1.15
N ALA A 67 3.54 -12.47 1.61
CA ALA A 67 2.34 -11.79 1.12
C ALA A 67 2.47 -10.25 1.15
N GLU A 68 2.88 -9.69 2.27
CA GLU A 68 3.08 -8.23 2.43
C GLU A 68 4.25 -7.67 1.59
N ILE A 69 5.20 -8.54 1.20
CA ILE A 69 6.32 -8.15 0.33
C ILE A 69 5.86 -8.07 -1.12
N VAL A 70 4.99 -8.99 -1.53
CA VAL A 70 4.58 -9.22 -2.93
C VAL A 70 3.38 -8.34 -3.33
N ASP A 71 2.53 -8.00 -2.35
CA ASP A 71 1.35 -7.16 -2.52
C ASP A 71 1.39 -6.03 -1.50
N SER A 72 1.71 -4.84 -1.98
CA SER A 72 1.83 -3.62 -1.16
C SER A 72 0.54 -2.79 -1.14
N GLY A 73 -0.48 -3.19 -1.90
CA GLY A 73 -1.67 -2.39 -2.16
C GLY A 73 -1.49 -1.40 -3.33
N ASP A 74 -0.26 -1.29 -3.90
CA ASP A 74 0.01 -0.53 -5.12
C ASP A 74 0.46 -1.46 -6.23
N SER A 75 -0.48 -1.88 -7.07
CA SER A 75 -0.24 -2.88 -8.11
C SER A 75 0.74 -2.42 -9.20
N VAL A 76 0.89 -1.12 -9.40
CA VAL A 76 1.82 -0.54 -10.39
C VAL A 76 3.25 -0.66 -9.86
N GLU A 77 3.49 -0.25 -8.63
CA GLU A 77 4.81 -0.37 -7.99
C GLU A 77 5.20 -1.84 -7.78
N ASP A 78 4.25 -2.70 -7.43
CA ASP A 78 4.49 -4.13 -7.30
C ASP A 78 4.91 -4.76 -8.64
N ALA A 79 4.29 -4.37 -9.75
CA ALA A 79 4.67 -4.84 -11.08
C ALA A 79 6.05 -4.34 -11.49
N ASP A 80 6.37 -3.08 -11.25
CA ASP A 80 7.67 -2.48 -11.54
C ASP A 80 8.78 -3.13 -10.69
N THR A 81 8.54 -3.35 -9.41
CA THR A 81 9.48 -4.05 -8.52
C THR A 81 9.78 -5.47 -9.01
N ARG A 82 8.76 -6.21 -9.47
CA ARG A 82 8.95 -7.54 -10.06
C ARG A 82 9.77 -7.47 -11.36
N GLN A 83 9.47 -6.50 -12.22
CA GLN A 83 10.21 -6.33 -13.48
C GLN A 83 11.67 -6.00 -13.24
N ARG A 84 11.97 -5.07 -12.32
CA ARG A 84 13.35 -4.75 -11.92
C ARG A 84 14.12 -5.96 -11.42
N PHE A 85 13.48 -6.81 -10.62
CA PHE A 85 14.09 -8.07 -10.16
C PHE A 85 14.39 -8.99 -11.33
N VAL A 86 13.45 -9.19 -12.26
CA VAL A 86 13.63 -10.04 -13.44
C VAL A 86 14.77 -9.51 -14.31
N ASP A 87 14.80 -8.23 -14.61
CA ASP A 87 15.83 -7.58 -15.42
C ASP A 87 17.22 -7.73 -14.79
N ALA A 88 17.33 -7.53 -13.48
CA ALA A 88 18.58 -7.71 -12.75
C ALA A 88 19.04 -9.17 -12.75
N TYR A 89 18.12 -10.12 -12.57
CA TYR A 89 18.41 -11.55 -12.63
C TYR A 89 18.88 -11.97 -14.03
N GLU A 90 18.20 -11.53 -15.10
CA GLU A 90 18.56 -11.84 -16.49
C GLU A 90 19.88 -11.18 -16.91
N ALA A 91 20.16 -9.97 -16.41
CA ALA A 91 21.41 -9.28 -16.72
C ALA A 91 22.64 -10.02 -16.16
N LYS A 92 22.57 -10.47 -14.92
CA LYS A 92 23.58 -11.29 -14.25
C LYS A 92 23.01 -11.80 -12.92
N HIS A 93 23.24 -13.07 -12.63
CA HIS A 93 22.98 -13.62 -11.30
C HIS A 93 24.04 -14.65 -10.92
N SER A 94 24.23 -14.82 -9.62
CA SER A 94 25.10 -15.85 -9.06
C SER A 94 24.68 -16.19 -7.63
N ILE A 95 25.07 -17.36 -7.14
CA ILE A 95 24.85 -17.78 -5.77
C ILE A 95 26.15 -17.63 -4.99
N SER A 96 26.13 -16.77 -3.97
CA SER A 96 27.22 -16.61 -3.00
C SER A 96 26.97 -17.50 -1.77
N MET A 97 27.75 -18.57 -1.67
CA MET A 97 27.65 -19.49 -0.53
C MET A 97 28.20 -18.84 0.74
N GLN A 98 27.46 -18.96 1.83
CA GLN A 98 27.81 -18.46 3.14
C GLN A 98 28.04 -19.60 4.13
N ALA A 99 28.65 -19.31 5.26
CA ALA A 99 28.81 -20.28 6.35
C ALA A 99 27.45 -20.78 6.86
N GLY A 100 27.39 -22.00 7.41
CA GLY A 100 26.17 -22.53 8.05
C GLY A 100 25.06 -22.94 7.09
N LYS A 101 25.39 -23.39 5.88
CA LYS A 101 24.44 -23.84 4.86
C LYS A 101 23.47 -22.72 4.43
N ARG A 102 23.97 -21.51 4.32
CA ARG A 102 23.26 -20.35 3.80
C ARG A 102 23.84 -19.94 2.45
N ALA A 103 23.02 -19.27 1.65
CA ALA A 103 23.41 -18.69 0.39
C ALA A 103 22.68 -17.37 0.15
N ILE A 104 23.28 -16.50 -0.64
CA ILE A 104 22.69 -15.23 -1.05
C ILE A 104 22.65 -15.22 -2.57
N LEU A 105 21.49 -14.90 -3.14
CA LEU A 105 21.36 -14.61 -4.56
C LEU A 105 21.93 -13.22 -4.83
N MET A 106 22.93 -13.14 -5.69
CA MET A 106 23.53 -11.88 -6.17
C MET A 106 22.90 -11.51 -7.50
N LEU A 107 22.54 -10.26 -7.70
CA LEU A 107 21.77 -9.76 -8.84
C LEU A 107 22.46 -8.58 -9.51
N GLY A 108 22.30 -8.51 -10.83
CA GLY A 108 22.78 -7.42 -11.64
C GLY A 108 24.30 -7.40 -11.80
N LYS A 109 24.79 -6.44 -12.60
CA LYS A 109 26.22 -6.29 -12.90
C LYS A 109 27.05 -5.91 -11.67
N ASP A 110 26.42 -5.25 -10.71
CA ASP A 110 27.05 -4.76 -9.46
C ASP A 110 27.02 -5.80 -8.34
N ASP A 111 26.58 -7.04 -8.61
CA ASP A 111 26.45 -8.12 -7.63
C ASP A 111 25.66 -7.69 -6.38
N PHE A 112 24.48 -7.07 -6.60
CA PHE A 112 23.63 -6.62 -5.51
C PHE A 112 23.03 -7.82 -4.74
N PRO A 113 23.19 -7.91 -3.42
CA PRO A 113 22.65 -9.02 -2.64
C PRO A 113 21.12 -8.95 -2.54
N PHE A 114 20.45 -10.00 -3.00
CA PHE A 114 19.01 -10.14 -2.78
C PHE A 114 18.72 -10.25 -1.28
N PRO A 115 17.78 -9.47 -0.74
CA PRO A 115 17.61 -9.35 0.71
C PRO A 115 17.05 -10.59 1.40
N ILE A 116 16.42 -11.51 0.67
CA ILE A 116 15.95 -12.79 1.21
C ILE A 116 17.01 -13.86 1.02
N PRO A 117 17.73 -14.30 2.06
CA PRO A 117 18.74 -15.34 1.94
C PRO A 117 18.09 -16.69 1.69
N LEU A 118 18.89 -17.64 1.21
CA LEU A 118 18.55 -19.04 1.09
C LEU A 118 19.19 -19.84 2.24
N PHE A 119 18.53 -20.89 2.66
CA PHE A 119 19.08 -21.83 3.63
C PHE A 119 18.81 -23.27 3.20
N GLN A 120 19.71 -24.17 3.58
CA GLN A 120 19.58 -25.61 3.30
C GLN A 120 18.87 -26.28 4.47
N ALA A 121 17.57 -26.56 4.29
CA ALA A 121 16.76 -27.37 5.18
C ALA A 121 17.01 -28.88 4.98
N LYS A 122 16.31 -29.73 5.74
CA LYS A 122 16.37 -31.19 5.54
C LYS A 122 15.79 -31.65 4.20
N THR A 123 14.82 -30.91 3.69
CA THR A 123 14.07 -31.18 2.46
C THR A 123 14.74 -30.60 1.21
N GLY A 124 15.68 -29.66 1.37
CA GLY A 124 16.36 -28.98 0.28
C GLY A 124 16.62 -27.51 0.59
N TRP A 125 16.76 -26.69 -0.44
CA TRP A 125 17.00 -25.26 -0.33
C TRP A 125 15.68 -24.50 -0.32
N GLU A 126 15.55 -23.53 0.57
CA GLU A 126 14.37 -22.68 0.76
C GLU A 126 14.80 -21.22 0.99
N PHE A 127 13.94 -20.26 0.64
CA PHE A 127 14.15 -18.85 0.98
C PHE A 127 13.79 -18.60 2.45
N ASP A 128 14.65 -17.92 3.19
CA ASP A 128 14.40 -17.42 4.55
C ASP A 128 13.67 -16.09 4.48
N THR A 129 12.40 -16.13 4.10
CA THR A 129 11.59 -14.95 3.89
C THR A 129 11.45 -14.09 5.14
N ALA A 130 11.34 -14.73 6.31
CA ALA A 130 11.27 -14.02 7.59
C ALA A 130 12.52 -13.17 7.83
N ALA A 131 13.71 -13.68 7.48
CA ALA A 131 14.97 -12.92 7.63
C ALA A 131 15.06 -11.71 6.70
N GLY A 132 14.51 -11.81 5.47
CA GLY A 132 14.57 -10.73 4.47
C GLY A 132 13.42 -9.72 4.54
N ARG A 133 12.29 -10.13 5.11
CA ARG A 133 11.05 -9.35 5.12
C ARG A 133 11.21 -7.96 5.70
N VAL A 134 11.80 -7.86 6.87
CA VAL A 134 11.94 -6.59 7.59
C VAL A 134 12.73 -5.57 6.78
N GLU A 135 13.83 -5.98 6.15
CA GLU A 135 14.67 -5.12 5.32
C GLU A 135 13.92 -4.61 4.08
N ILE A 136 13.17 -5.50 3.41
CA ILE A 136 12.38 -5.12 2.22
C ILE A 136 11.31 -4.10 2.59
N LEU A 137 10.56 -4.34 3.67
CA LEU A 137 9.52 -3.43 4.13
C LEU A 137 10.08 -2.08 4.53
N TYR A 138 11.16 -2.03 5.28
CA TYR A 138 11.79 -0.75 5.66
C TYR A 138 12.24 0.07 4.46
N ARG A 139 12.86 -0.56 3.46
CA ARG A 139 13.28 0.13 2.23
C ARG A 139 12.10 0.66 1.43
N ARG A 140 11.02 -0.14 1.29
CA ARG A 140 9.80 0.26 0.62
C ARG A 140 9.12 1.43 1.34
N ILE A 141 8.86 1.27 2.63
CA ILE A 141 8.21 2.28 3.46
C ILE A 141 9.00 3.60 3.39
N GLY A 142 10.32 3.54 3.61
CA GLY A 142 11.16 4.74 3.57
C GLY A 142 11.13 5.47 2.24
N ARG A 143 11.18 4.75 1.11
CA ARG A 143 11.05 5.34 -0.23
C ARG A 143 9.67 5.97 -0.43
N ASN A 144 8.60 5.22 -0.17
CA ASN A 144 7.24 5.68 -0.39
C ASN A 144 6.89 6.88 0.50
N GLU A 145 7.38 6.94 1.74
CA GLU A 145 7.20 8.09 2.62
C GLU A 145 7.91 9.35 2.10
N LEU A 146 9.11 9.20 1.55
CA LEU A 146 9.81 10.31 0.91
C LEU A 146 9.06 10.81 -0.33
N GLU A 147 8.59 9.91 -1.19
CA GLU A 147 7.78 10.26 -2.36
C GLU A 147 6.44 10.92 -1.96
N ALA A 148 5.80 10.46 -0.89
CA ALA A 148 4.58 11.06 -0.39
C ALA A 148 4.80 12.50 0.11
N ILE A 149 5.93 12.77 0.75
CA ILE A 149 6.32 14.13 1.17
C ILE A 149 6.53 15.02 -0.04
N GLN A 150 7.27 14.56 -1.06
CA GLN A 150 7.51 15.33 -2.29
C GLN A 150 6.20 15.60 -3.05
N THR A 151 5.34 14.60 -3.17
CA THR A 151 4.01 14.75 -3.78
C THR A 151 3.15 15.76 -3.02
N ALA A 152 3.21 15.77 -1.68
CA ALA A 152 2.50 16.74 -0.85
C ALA A 152 3.01 18.17 -1.07
N LEU A 153 4.31 18.37 -1.28
CA LEU A 153 4.89 19.68 -1.63
C LEU A 153 4.53 20.10 -3.05
N ALA A 154 4.61 19.19 -4.02
CA ALA A 154 4.18 19.45 -5.39
C ALA A 154 2.69 19.83 -5.47
N TYR A 155 1.85 19.28 -4.60
CA TYR A 155 0.46 19.72 -4.46
C TYR A 155 0.35 21.17 -4.02
N VAL A 156 1.20 21.62 -3.09
CA VAL A 156 1.21 23.04 -2.63
C VAL A 156 1.56 23.96 -3.78
N ASP A 157 2.60 23.64 -4.54
CA ASP A 157 3.02 24.42 -5.71
C ASP A 157 1.94 24.45 -6.78
N ALA A 158 1.31 23.31 -7.06
CA ALA A 158 0.23 23.21 -8.03
C ALA A 158 -1.01 24.02 -7.63
N GLN A 159 -1.34 24.09 -6.34
CA GLN A 159 -2.44 24.93 -5.85
C GLN A 159 -2.16 26.43 -6.04
N ASN A 160 -0.93 26.85 -5.79
CA ASN A 160 -0.50 28.22 -6.01
C ASN A 160 -0.56 28.58 -7.51
N ASP A 161 0.00 27.75 -8.40
CA ASP A 161 -0.09 27.95 -9.86
C ASP A 161 -1.54 27.94 -10.36
N TYR A 162 -2.40 27.11 -9.76
CA TYR A 162 -3.82 27.09 -10.09
C TYR A 162 -4.49 28.43 -9.76
N ALA A 163 -4.21 29.00 -8.59
CA ALA A 163 -4.84 30.23 -8.11
C ALA A 163 -4.33 31.49 -8.81
N ASP A 164 -3.13 31.47 -9.42
CA ASP A 164 -2.55 32.59 -10.16
C ASP A 164 -3.34 32.96 -11.41
N LYS A 165 -4.17 32.07 -11.93
CA LYS A 165 -4.98 32.30 -13.14
C LYS A 165 -6.47 32.13 -12.85
N ASP A 166 -7.30 32.93 -13.52
CA ASP A 166 -8.75 32.70 -13.50
C ASP A 166 -9.09 31.43 -14.31
N ARG A 167 -9.56 30.42 -13.62
CA ARG A 167 -10.00 29.16 -14.23
C ARG A 167 -11.53 29.00 -14.24
N GLY A 168 -12.24 30.14 -14.34
CA GLY A 168 -13.70 30.21 -14.39
C GLY A 168 -14.37 30.48 -13.04
N ALA A 169 -13.59 30.55 -11.94
CA ALA A 169 -14.09 30.86 -10.60
C ALA A 169 -13.59 32.22 -10.07
N GLY A 170 -12.73 32.90 -10.82
CA GLY A 170 -11.99 34.12 -10.47
C GLY A 170 -10.55 33.83 -10.06
N PRO A 171 -9.66 34.85 -10.10
CA PRO A 171 -8.30 34.70 -9.62
C PRO A 171 -8.26 34.51 -8.09
N GLY A 172 -7.24 33.85 -7.57
CA GLY A 172 -7.08 33.60 -6.14
C GLY A 172 -8.00 32.48 -5.60
N VAL A 173 -8.63 31.71 -6.48
CA VAL A 173 -9.45 30.54 -6.11
C VAL A 173 -8.63 29.27 -6.32
N TYR A 174 -8.51 28.45 -5.28
CA TYR A 174 -7.79 27.16 -5.30
C TYR A 174 -8.66 26.02 -5.83
N ALA A 175 -8.02 24.98 -6.36
CA ALA A 175 -8.72 23.80 -6.88
C ALA A 175 -9.29 22.94 -5.73
N GLN A 176 -10.53 22.46 -5.91
CA GLN A 176 -11.18 21.57 -4.96
C GLN A 176 -11.03 20.08 -5.32
N HIS A 177 -10.46 19.79 -6.48
CA HIS A 177 -10.22 18.43 -6.99
C HIS A 177 -8.76 18.27 -7.41
N ILE A 178 -8.22 17.06 -7.26
CA ILE A 178 -6.92 16.72 -7.83
C ILE A 178 -7.06 16.56 -9.34
N VAL A 179 -8.05 15.78 -9.79
CA VAL A 179 -8.38 15.61 -11.20
C VAL A 179 -9.62 16.40 -11.53
N SER A 180 -9.59 17.15 -12.61
CA SER A 180 -10.73 17.95 -13.08
C SER A 180 -11.89 17.08 -13.54
N SER A 181 -13.09 17.58 -13.35
CA SER A 181 -14.30 17.01 -13.93
C SER A 181 -14.21 17.00 -15.48
N PRO A 182 -14.79 16.02 -16.18
CA PRO A 182 -14.73 15.98 -17.63
C PRO A 182 -15.16 17.29 -18.30
N GLY A 183 -14.29 17.83 -19.15
CA GLY A 183 -14.52 19.09 -19.86
C GLY A 183 -14.40 20.37 -19.01
N LYS A 184 -13.92 20.27 -17.78
CA LYS A 184 -13.69 21.42 -16.90
C LYS A 184 -12.21 21.54 -16.51
N LYS A 185 -11.86 22.67 -15.91
CA LYS A 185 -10.56 22.95 -15.28
C LYS A 185 -10.77 23.27 -13.79
N ASP A 186 -11.58 22.46 -13.10
CA ASP A 186 -11.94 22.63 -11.69
C ASP A 186 -11.09 21.78 -10.72
N GLY A 187 -10.00 21.19 -11.23
CA GLY A 187 -8.99 20.44 -10.50
C GLY A 187 -7.57 20.80 -10.92
N LEU A 188 -6.59 20.21 -10.30
CA LEU A 188 -5.16 20.49 -10.54
C LEU A 188 -4.61 19.77 -11.79
N TYR A 189 -5.30 18.75 -12.27
CA TYR A 189 -4.95 18.02 -13.49
C TYR A 189 -6.14 17.97 -14.47
N TRP A 190 -5.87 18.24 -15.74
CA TRP A 190 -6.71 17.94 -16.91
C TRP A 190 -5.82 17.52 -18.08
N PRO A 191 -6.32 16.73 -19.02
CA PRO A 191 -5.59 16.41 -20.25
C PRO A 191 -5.25 17.69 -21.02
N SER A 192 -4.04 17.76 -21.58
CA SER A 192 -3.57 18.96 -22.28
C SER A 192 -4.47 19.28 -23.49
N ASP A 193 -4.97 20.51 -23.52
CA ASP A 193 -5.72 21.14 -24.63
C ASP A 193 -5.01 22.39 -25.16
N GLY A 194 -3.70 22.51 -24.90
CA GLY A 194 -2.88 23.70 -25.17
C GLY A 194 -2.68 24.58 -23.93
N ASP A 195 -3.40 24.33 -22.82
CA ASP A 195 -3.18 24.94 -21.52
C ASP A 195 -2.69 23.85 -20.55
N GLN A 196 -1.45 24.00 -20.06
CA GLN A 196 -0.83 23.03 -19.17
C GLN A 196 -1.49 23.05 -17.79
N SER A 197 -1.89 21.89 -17.29
CA SER A 197 -2.44 21.76 -15.94
C SER A 197 -1.32 21.84 -14.89
N PRO A 198 -1.58 22.40 -13.70
CA PRO A 198 -0.58 22.54 -12.63
C PRO A 198 0.12 21.22 -12.24
N LEU A 199 -0.59 20.10 -12.22
CA LEU A 199 -0.02 18.76 -11.99
C LEU A 199 0.31 18.02 -13.30
N GLY A 200 0.42 18.72 -14.44
CA GLY A 200 0.63 18.06 -15.75
C GLY A 200 1.91 17.25 -15.82
N GLU A 201 3.00 17.74 -15.29
CA GLU A 201 4.30 17.05 -15.26
C GLU A 201 4.26 15.82 -14.35
N LEU A 202 3.73 15.96 -13.15
CA LEU A 202 3.56 14.84 -12.20
C LEU A 202 2.64 13.75 -12.79
N ALA A 203 1.56 14.16 -13.45
CA ALA A 203 0.63 13.24 -14.10
C ALA A 203 1.29 12.53 -15.32
N ALA A 204 2.14 13.21 -16.06
CA ALA A 204 2.89 12.61 -17.16
C ALA A 204 3.90 11.59 -16.64
N GLN A 205 4.61 11.91 -15.55
CA GLN A 205 5.50 10.98 -14.87
C GLN A 205 4.74 9.76 -14.36
N ALA A 206 3.65 9.95 -13.60
CA ALA A 206 2.82 8.86 -13.11
C ALA A 206 2.30 7.96 -14.26
N SER A 207 1.91 8.56 -15.39
CA SER A 207 1.48 7.81 -16.57
C SER A 207 2.61 7.00 -17.21
N ALA A 208 3.83 7.55 -17.24
CA ALA A 208 5.02 6.84 -17.74
C ALA A 208 5.40 5.65 -16.84
N GLU A 209 5.14 5.76 -15.55
CA GLU A 209 5.30 4.69 -14.56
C GLU A 209 4.17 3.65 -14.62
N GLY A 210 3.08 3.91 -15.36
CA GLY A 210 1.98 2.97 -15.57
C GLY A 210 0.72 3.25 -14.75
N TYR A 211 0.68 4.35 -13.98
CA TYR A 211 -0.52 4.77 -13.26
C TYR A 211 -1.58 5.33 -14.20
N LYS A 212 -2.86 5.02 -13.93
CA LYS A 212 -4.00 5.50 -14.74
C LYS A 212 -4.51 6.83 -14.20
N VAL A 213 -3.87 7.92 -14.61
CA VAL A 213 -4.29 9.25 -14.19
C VAL A 213 -5.67 9.59 -14.75
N GLY A 214 -6.59 10.02 -13.88
CA GLY A 214 -7.94 10.44 -14.30
C GLY A 214 -8.94 9.30 -14.56
N SER A 215 -8.68 8.08 -14.12
CA SER A 215 -9.58 6.92 -14.28
C SER A 215 -10.90 7.00 -13.51
N GLY A 216 -11.07 8.00 -12.64
CA GLY A 216 -12.28 8.19 -11.82
C GLY A 216 -12.28 7.39 -10.50
N GLU A 217 -11.51 6.34 -10.37
CA GLU A 217 -11.34 5.60 -9.13
C GLU A 217 -10.04 6.02 -8.41
N PRO A 218 -10.08 6.21 -7.08
CA PRO A 218 -8.87 6.50 -6.33
C PRO A 218 -7.88 5.34 -6.44
N GLN A 219 -6.70 5.61 -6.98
CA GLN A 219 -5.57 4.68 -6.99
C GLN A 219 -4.46 5.24 -6.12
N PRO A 220 -3.69 4.38 -5.44
CA PRO A 220 -2.50 4.84 -4.75
C PRO A 220 -1.46 5.31 -5.79
N TYR A 221 -0.63 6.28 -5.38
CA TYR A 221 0.54 6.72 -6.11
C TYR A 221 1.74 6.63 -5.16
N HIS A 222 2.74 5.85 -5.55
CA HIS A 222 3.87 5.47 -4.70
C HIS A 222 3.43 4.94 -3.32
N GLY A 223 2.44 4.03 -3.31
CA GLY A 223 1.93 3.41 -2.10
C GLY A 223 1.07 4.29 -1.20
N TYR A 224 0.68 5.50 -1.66
CA TYR A 224 -0.10 6.46 -0.88
C TYR A 224 -1.36 6.93 -1.59
N TYR A 225 -2.43 7.11 -0.83
CA TYR A 225 -3.63 7.85 -1.25
C TYR A 225 -3.55 9.30 -0.84
N TYR A 226 -4.07 10.18 -1.70
CA TYR A 226 -4.07 11.64 -1.50
C TYR A 226 -5.49 12.19 -1.53
N ARG A 227 -5.80 13.09 -0.58
CA ARG A 227 -7.12 13.69 -0.51
C ARG A 227 -7.07 15.13 -0.01
N ILE A 228 -7.78 16.01 -0.71
CA ILE A 228 -7.90 17.43 -0.34
C ILE A 228 -8.75 17.56 0.93
N LEU A 229 -8.31 18.42 1.85
CA LEU A 229 -9.01 18.83 3.04
C LEU A 229 -9.59 20.24 2.85
N THR A 230 -10.81 20.46 3.35
CA THR A 230 -11.57 21.69 3.07
C THR A 230 -11.60 22.66 4.24
N ARG A 231 -10.92 22.35 5.34
CA ARG A 231 -10.93 23.12 6.58
C ARG A 231 -9.59 23.05 7.30
N GLN A 232 -9.39 24.01 8.19
CA GLN A 232 -8.32 24.03 9.18
C GLN A 232 -8.94 23.98 10.58
N GLY A 233 -8.31 23.27 11.50
CA GLY A 233 -8.75 23.17 12.88
C GLY A 233 -8.02 24.11 13.83
N PRO A 234 -8.42 24.15 15.10
CA PRO A 234 -7.89 25.13 16.07
C PRO A 234 -6.43 24.91 16.47
N ASN A 235 -5.87 23.70 16.29
CA ASN A 235 -4.47 23.42 16.61
C ASN A 235 -3.51 23.85 15.51
N ALA A 236 -4.02 24.11 14.31
CA ALA A 236 -3.20 24.53 13.20
C ALA A 236 -2.70 25.98 13.37
N PRO A 237 -1.52 26.33 12.85
CA PRO A 237 -1.08 27.71 12.81
C PRO A 237 -2.11 28.61 12.10
N GLY A 238 -2.52 29.69 12.75
CA GLY A 238 -3.58 30.58 12.27
C GLY A 238 -4.99 30.26 12.78
N GLY A 239 -5.18 29.15 13.50
CA GLY A 239 -6.44 28.75 14.14
C GLY A 239 -7.46 28.14 13.18
N GLU A 240 -8.71 28.03 13.64
CA GLU A 240 -9.78 27.39 12.88
C GLU A 240 -10.24 28.26 11.70
N MET A 241 -10.39 27.62 10.52
CA MET A 241 -10.76 28.31 9.29
C MET A 241 -11.44 27.36 8.31
N ASP A 242 -12.50 27.82 7.66
CA ASP A 242 -13.06 27.14 6.49
C ASP A 242 -12.29 27.58 5.22
N TYR A 243 -11.77 26.62 4.46
CA TYR A 243 -11.11 26.89 3.19
C TYR A 243 -12.11 27.14 2.06
N VAL A 244 -13.27 26.51 2.14
CA VAL A 244 -14.35 26.67 1.16
C VAL A 244 -15.41 27.64 1.70
N ILE A 245 -15.55 28.79 1.02
CA ILE A 245 -16.48 29.85 1.35
C ILE A 245 -17.37 30.10 0.13
N ASN A 246 -18.70 29.99 0.30
CA ASN A 246 -19.68 30.14 -0.79
C ASN A 246 -19.36 29.25 -2.01
N GLY A 247 -18.91 28.01 -1.76
CA GLY A 247 -18.57 27.05 -2.82
C GLY A 247 -17.21 27.27 -3.51
N LYS A 248 -16.44 28.28 -3.12
CA LYS A 248 -15.12 28.59 -3.64
C LYS A 248 -14.03 28.34 -2.58
N MET A 249 -12.97 27.68 -2.95
CA MET A 249 -11.82 27.47 -2.05
C MET A 249 -10.91 28.69 -2.09
N ILE A 250 -11.15 29.64 -1.17
CA ILE A 250 -10.45 30.93 -1.09
C ILE A 250 -9.81 31.20 0.27
N GLY A 251 -10.13 30.42 1.28
CA GLY A 251 -9.55 30.55 2.63
C GLY A 251 -8.20 29.84 2.80
N GLY A 252 -7.77 29.11 1.79
CA GLY A 252 -6.58 28.25 1.81
C GLY A 252 -6.88 26.86 1.26
N PHE A 253 -5.94 25.95 1.45
CA PHE A 253 -6.08 24.54 1.03
C PHE A 253 -5.25 23.63 1.93
N ALA A 254 -5.57 22.34 1.95
CA ALA A 254 -4.74 21.33 2.60
C ALA A 254 -4.93 19.97 1.95
N LEU A 255 -3.97 19.08 2.21
CA LEU A 255 -3.95 17.70 1.74
C LEU A 255 -3.66 16.75 2.90
N VAL A 256 -4.23 15.56 2.84
CA VAL A 256 -3.79 14.38 3.61
C VAL A 256 -3.28 13.33 2.64
N ALA A 257 -2.10 12.77 2.95
CA ALA A 257 -1.53 11.59 2.31
C ALA A 257 -1.46 10.45 3.34
N TYR A 258 -1.96 9.27 2.99
CA TYR A 258 -1.98 8.11 3.89
C TYR A 258 -1.68 6.82 3.12
N PRO A 259 -0.99 5.83 3.75
CA PRO A 259 -0.57 4.62 3.07
C PRO A 259 -1.76 3.79 2.57
N ALA A 260 -1.58 3.16 1.41
CA ALA A 260 -2.53 2.22 0.85
C ALA A 260 -2.71 1.00 1.76
N GLU A 261 -1.58 0.47 2.28
CA GLU A 261 -1.54 -0.62 3.25
C GLU A 261 -0.61 -0.23 4.41
N TYR A 262 -1.19 -0.02 5.60
CA TYR A 262 -0.43 0.30 6.80
C TYR A 262 0.59 -0.79 7.16
N GLY A 263 1.84 -0.39 7.39
CA GLY A 263 2.95 -1.31 7.70
C GLY A 263 3.55 -2.03 6.49
N SER A 264 2.96 -1.89 5.30
CA SER A 264 3.46 -2.47 4.05
C SER A 264 3.87 -1.41 3.03
N SER A 265 2.98 -0.50 2.66
CA SER A 265 3.29 0.60 1.74
C SER A 265 3.81 1.85 2.46
N GLY A 266 3.45 2.02 3.72
CA GLY A 266 3.87 3.14 4.57
C GLY A 266 3.37 2.98 6.00
N VAL A 267 3.91 3.77 6.92
CA VAL A 267 3.50 3.87 8.33
C VAL A 267 2.93 5.25 8.62
N MET A 268 3.64 6.31 8.19
CA MET A 268 3.26 7.67 8.50
C MET A 268 2.10 8.16 7.63
N THR A 269 1.21 8.93 8.25
CA THR A 269 0.25 9.78 7.56
C THR A 269 0.80 11.19 7.52
N PHE A 270 0.72 11.85 6.37
CA PHE A 270 1.20 13.21 6.17
C PHE A 270 0.03 14.16 5.97
N VAL A 271 0.14 15.38 6.51
CA VAL A 271 -0.75 16.49 6.19
C VAL A 271 0.05 17.74 5.86
N VAL A 272 -0.42 18.51 4.90
CA VAL A 272 0.18 19.78 4.50
C VAL A 272 -0.93 20.79 4.24
N ASN A 273 -0.68 22.07 4.49
CA ASN A 273 -1.58 23.16 4.09
C ASN A 273 -0.85 24.21 3.24
N HIS A 274 -1.53 25.28 2.90
CA HIS A 274 -1.03 26.41 2.10
C HIS A 274 0.27 27.05 2.64
N ALA A 275 0.65 26.80 3.91
CA ALA A 275 1.93 27.25 4.44
C ALA A 275 3.13 26.37 4.03
N GLY A 276 2.90 25.26 3.33
CA GLY A 276 3.95 24.37 2.82
C GLY A 276 4.67 23.54 3.89
N THR A 277 4.23 23.59 5.16
CA THR A 277 4.82 22.76 6.21
C THR A 277 4.13 21.40 6.25
N VAL A 278 4.90 20.35 6.00
CA VAL A 278 4.43 18.96 6.09
C VAL A 278 4.51 18.48 7.55
N TYR A 279 3.44 17.88 8.03
CA TYR A 279 3.39 17.22 9.33
C TYR A 279 3.14 15.72 9.14
N GLN A 280 3.72 14.91 10.02
CA GLN A 280 3.58 13.45 9.99
C GLN A 280 3.10 12.90 11.33
N LYS A 281 2.34 11.80 11.26
CA LYS A 281 1.91 11.04 12.43
C LYS A 281 1.62 9.60 12.06
N ASP A 282 2.06 8.67 12.91
CA ASP A 282 1.60 7.29 12.88
C ASP A 282 0.19 7.21 13.50
N LEU A 283 -0.80 6.86 12.70
CA LEU A 283 -2.19 6.68 13.12
C LEU A 283 -2.53 5.22 13.48
N GLY A 284 -1.55 4.31 13.32
CA GLY A 284 -1.66 2.88 13.61
C GLY A 284 -2.50 2.10 12.59
N GLU A 285 -2.85 0.87 12.92
CA GLU A 285 -3.57 -0.07 12.03
C GLU A 285 -4.89 0.47 11.47
N ARG A 286 -5.48 1.49 12.10
CA ARG A 286 -6.72 2.12 11.65
C ARG A 286 -6.51 3.35 10.78
N THR A 287 -5.30 3.54 10.24
CA THR A 287 -4.90 4.72 9.46
C THR A 287 -5.89 5.04 8.35
N GLU A 288 -6.24 4.08 7.51
CA GLU A 288 -7.18 4.28 6.41
C GLU A 288 -8.55 4.82 6.88
N ALA A 289 -9.13 4.19 7.91
CA ALA A 289 -10.43 4.58 8.44
C ALA A 289 -10.42 5.97 9.08
N ILE A 290 -9.30 6.37 9.68
CA ILE A 290 -9.11 7.71 10.28
C ILE A 290 -8.92 8.75 9.17
N ALA A 291 -8.00 8.49 8.24
CA ALA A 291 -7.66 9.41 7.16
C ALA A 291 -8.85 9.67 6.22
N LYS A 292 -9.64 8.65 5.86
CA LYS A 292 -10.86 8.80 5.05
C LYS A 292 -11.92 9.71 5.70
N ARG A 293 -11.95 9.82 7.02
CA ARG A 293 -12.88 10.69 7.76
C ARG A 293 -12.31 12.06 8.10
N MET A 294 -11.01 12.25 7.89
CA MET A 294 -10.34 13.52 8.19
C MET A 294 -10.86 14.61 7.23
N THR A 295 -11.45 15.68 7.73
CA THR A 295 -11.95 16.81 6.94
C THR A 295 -11.15 18.09 7.16
N ARG A 296 -10.27 18.08 8.19
CA ARG A 296 -9.54 19.26 8.65
C ARG A 296 -8.04 18.99 8.68
N PHE A 297 -7.27 19.99 8.30
CA PHE A 297 -5.86 20.10 8.65
C PHE A 297 -5.77 20.61 10.09
N ASP A 298 -5.43 19.75 11.04
CA ASP A 298 -5.43 20.10 12.47
C ASP A 298 -4.29 19.39 13.22
N PRO A 299 -3.02 19.69 12.89
CA PRO A 299 -1.88 19.04 13.51
C PRO A 299 -1.69 19.54 14.95
N ASP A 300 -2.15 18.74 15.91
CA ASP A 300 -1.91 18.94 17.33
C ASP A 300 -0.47 18.57 17.73
N GLN A 301 -0.15 18.61 19.04
CA GLN A 301 1.19 18.31 19.58
C GLN A 301 1.68 16.88 19.32
N THR A 302 0.81 15.97 18.89
CA THR A 302 1.16 14.59 18.55
C THR A 302 1.67 14.44 17.11
N TRP A 303 1.47 15.46 16.28
CA TRP A 303 2.04 15.55 14.94
C TRP A 303 3.45 16.15 14.98
N LYS A 304 4.34 15.62 14.20
CA LYS A 304 5.73 16.10 14.07
C LYS A 304 5.90 16.79 12.71
N LYS A 305 6.60 17.92 12.70
CA LYS A 305 7.05 18.52 11.45
C LYS A 305 8.06 17.61 10.77
N VAL A 306 7.94 17.50 9.46
CA VAL A 306 8.94 16.85 8.62
C VAL A 306 10.04 17.87 8.35
N GLU A 307 11.28 17.50 8.65
CA GLU A 307 12.45 18.28 8.24
C GLU A 307 12.77 17.89 6.79
N VAL A 308 12.34 18.73 5.86
CA VAL A 308 12.74 18.60 4.46
C VAL A 308 14.12 19.21 4.34
N ALA A 309 15.14 18.40 4.00
CA ALA A 309 16.45 18.94 3.68
C ALA A 309 16.28 19.94 2.54
N SER A 310 16.69 21.18 2.75
CA SER A 310 16.73 22.18 1.68
C SER A 310 17.66 21.68 0.57
N PRO A 311 17.27 21.79 -0.71
CA PRO A 311 18.08 21.35 -1.84
C PRO A 311 19.42 22.05 -1.93
#